data_981e0e3e9c3381b480992c7e499fb568
#
_entry.id   981e0e3e9c3381b480992c7e499fb568
#
_cell.length_a   1.000
_cell.length_b   1.000
_cell.length_c   1.000
_cell.angle_alpha   90.00
_cell.angle_beta   90.00
_cell.angle_gamma   90.00
#
_symmetry.space_group_name_H-M   'P 1'
#
loop_
_entity.id
_entity.type
_entity.pdbx_description
1 polymer ?
#
loop_
_entity_poly.entity_id
_entity_poly.type
_entity_poly.pdbx_seq_one_letter_code
_entity_poly.pdbx_strand_id
1 'polypeptide(L)'
;MRILPLWIGAAALGALLPTVSLADDAMVNEKFADLEPAIKMLRSEVGKDRREIVKKNMLLTESESARFWPLYDQYRAEINKVGDRRTKLITDYAANRNAMSEDEAARLTKERFQIQHDKLDIQESYYKKMSKATSERTAARFFHIDSKLDAAIDAELAARIPLVY
;
A
#
# COMPACT_ATOMS: atom_id res chain seq x y z
N MET A 1 48.17 54.20 -32.45
CA MET A 1 47.52 53.58 -31.28
C MET A 1 46.03 53.36 -31.62
N ARG A 2 45.68 52.13 -31.99
CA ARG A 2 44.28 51.76 -32.37
C ARG A 2 43.72 50.93 -31.28
N ILE A 3 42.63 51.42 -30.66
CA ILE A 3 41.88 50.72 -29.58
C ILE A 3 40.75 49.95 -30.25
N LEU A 4 40.75 48.61 -30.13
CA LEU A 4 39.70 47.73 -30.57
C LEU A 4 38.62 47.61 -29.46
N PRO A 5 37.33 47.66 -29.77
CA PRO A 5 36.28 47.36 -28.78
C PRO A 5 36.02 45.86 -28.63
N LEU A 6 36.01 45.40 -27.39
CA LEU A 6 35.58 44.06 -26.99
C LEU A 6 34.06 43.90 -27.20
N TRP A 7 33.67 42.94 -28.00
CA TRP A 7 32.29 42.50 -28.12
C TRP A 7 32.05 41.42 -27.06
N ILE A 8 31.19 41.73 -26.06
CA ILE A 8 30.71 40.76 -25.09
C ILE A 8 29.50 40.07 -25.72
N GLY A 9 29.68 38.81 -26.13
CA GLY A 9 28.62 37.97 -26.60
C GLY A 9 27.80 37.47 -25.40
N ALA A 10 26.52 37.88 -25.28
CA ALA A 10 25.56 37.31 -24.34
C ALA A 10 25.15 35.94 -24.84
N ALA A 11 25.64 34.89 -24.18
CA ALA A 11 25.14 33.53 -24.36
C ALA A 11 23.79 33.39 -23.64
N ALA A 12 22.71 33.34 -24.43
CA ALA A 12 21.40 32.97 -23.92
C ALA A 12 21.39 31.48 -23.54
N LEU A 13 21.46 31.19 -22.25
CA LEU A 13 21.13 29.85 -21.74
C LEU A 13 19.61 29.61 -21.90
N GLY A 14 19.23 28.95 -22.99
CA GLY A 14 17.91 28.39 -23.17
C GLY A 14 17.72 27.24 -22.17
N ALA A 15 16.93 27.46 -21.12
CA ALA A 15 16.50 26.43 -20.26
C ALA A 15 15.59 25.48 -21.04
N LEU A 16 16.11 24.31 -21.42
CA LEU A 16 15.32 23.17 -21.87
C LEU A 16 14.50 22.63 -20.66
N LEU A 17 13.29 23.11 -20.52
CA LEU A 17 12.30 22.44 -19.67
C LEU A 17 11.99 21.09 -20.33
N PRO A 18 12.05 19.96 -19.61
CA PRO A 18 11.62 18.69 -20.15
C PRO A 18 10.12 18.78 -20.46
N THR A 19 9.78 18.73 -21.74
CA THR A 19 8.39 18.54 -22.17
C THR A 19 8.02 17.12 -21.77
N VAL A 20 7.23 16.96 -20.71
CA VAL A 20 6.59 15.69 -20.38
C VAL A 20 5.69 15.33 -21.56
N SER A 21 6.03 14.24 -22.23
CA SER A 21 5.35 13.81 -23.47
C SER A 21 3.99 13.23 -23.12
N LEU A 22 2.96 13.61 -23.88
CA LEU A 22 1.63 13.01 -23.85
C LEU A 22 1.63 11.47 -24.07
N ALA A 23 2.70 10.94 -24.65
CA ALA A 23 2.94 9.51 -24.81
C ALA A 23 3.24 8.81 -23.47
N ASP A 24 3.92 9.47 -22.53
CA ASP A 24 4.16 8.93 -21.18
C ASP A 24 2.85 8.82 -20.37
N ASP A 25 1.95 9.81 -20.51
CA ASP A 25 0.66 9.79 -19.84
C ASP A 25 -0.26 8.68 -20.36
N ALA A 26 -0.23 8.37 -21.65
CA ALA A 26 -1.01 7.27 -22.23
C ALA A 26 -0.52 5.90 -21.75
N MET A 27 0.80 5.67 -21.75
CA MET A 27 1.38 4.39 -21.26
C MET A 27 1.18 4.21 -19.76
N VAL A 28 1.17 5.29 -18.99
CA VAL A 28 0.91 5.24 -17.55
C VAL A 28 -0.57 4.98 -17.29
N ASN A 29 -1.51 5.57 -18.08
CA ASN A 29 -2.94 5.27 -17.98
C ASN A 29 -3.28 3.82 -18.30
N GLU A 30 -2.64 3.22 -19.30
CA GLU A 30 -2.81 1.81 -19.65
C GLU A 30 -2.39 0.89 -18.46
N LYS A 31 -1.29 1.20 -17.80
CA LYS A 31 -0.84 0.46 -16.60
C LYS A 31 -1.82 0.54 -15.42
N PHE A 32 -2.65 1.58 -15.34
CA PHE A 32 -3.63 1.73 -14.26
C PHE A 32 -5.00 1.13 -14.57
N ALA A 33 -5.35 0.90 -15.85
CA ALA A 33 -6.60 0.25 -16.21
C ALA A 33 -6.74 -1.14 -15.57
N ASP A 34 -5.62 -1.85 -15.39
CA ASP A 34 -5.56 -3.18 -14.78
C ASP A 34 -5.13 -3.18 -13.30
N LEU A 35 -5.01 -2.01 -12.66
CA LEU A 35 -4.49 -1.91 -11.30
C LEU A 35 -5.41 -2.58 -10.27
N GLU A 36 -6.73 -2.36 -10.34
CA GLU A 36 -7.68 -2.97 -9.41
C GLU A 36 -7.74 -4.50 -9.55
N PRO A 37 -7.84 -5.08 -10.75
CA PRO A 37 -7.71 -6.52 -10.94
C PRO A 37 -6.38 -7.07 -10.43
N ALA A 38 -5.26 -6.39 -10.70
CA ALA A 38 -3.94 -6.78 -10.24
C ALA A 38 -3.82 -6.77 -8.72
N ILE A 39 -4.36 -5.76 -8.03
CA ILE A 39 -4.40 -5.70 -6.56
C ILE A 39 -5.26 -6.84 -6.01
N LYS A 40 -6.43 -7.09 -6.59
CA LYS A 40 -7.33 -8.18 -6.16
C LYS A 40 -6.67 -9.55 -6.35
N MET A 41 -5.99 -9.76 -7.47
CA MET A 41 -5.26 -10.99 -7.76
C MET A 41 -4.13 -11.21 -6.73
N LEU A 42 -3.28 -10.21 -6.51
CA LEU A 42 -2.20 -10.26 -5.52
C LEU A 42 -2.74 -10.57 -4.12
N ARG A 43 -3.81 -9.91 -3.71
CA ARG A 43 -4.46 -10.16 -2.41
C ARG A 43 -5.04 -11.58 -2.32
N SER A 44 -5.61 -12.10 -3.41
CA SER A 44 -6.16 -13.45 -3.47
C SER A 44 -5.06 -14.51 -3.39
N GLU A 45 -3.98 -14.37 -4.15
CA GLU A 45 -2.85 -15.30 -4.14
C GLU A 45 -2.18 -15.35 -2.77
N VAL A 46 -1.77 -14.18 -2.24
CA VAL A 46 -1.20 -14.10 -0.89
C VAL A 46 -2.21 -14.55 0.17
N GLY A 47 -3.51 -14.32 -0.04
CA GLY A 47 -4.57 -14.75 0.88
C GLY A 47 -4.70 -16.27 0.98
N LYS A 48 -4.57 -16.99 -0.14
CA LYS A 48 -4.59 -18.47 -0.15
C LYS A 48 -3.39 -19.04 0.60
N ASP A 49 -2.21 -18.50 0.35
CA ASP A 49 -0.98 -18.98 0.96
C ASP A 49 -0.83 -18.51 2.41
N ARG A 50 -1.42 -17.36 2.78
CA ARG A 50 -1.28 -16.76 4.12
C ARG A 50 -1.67 -17.71 5.24
N ARG A 51 -2.82 -18.40 5.12
CA ARG A 51 -3.28 -19.34 6.14
C ARG A 51 -2.30 -20.50 6.30
N GLU A 52 -1.79 -21.05 5.21
CA GLU A 52 -0.80 -22.14 5.24
C GLU A 52 0.55 -21.67 5.80
N ILE A 53 0.98 -20.45 5.46
CA ILE A 53 2.20 -19.86 6.05
C ILE A 53 2.03 -19.68 7.56
N VAL A 54 0.92 -19.12 8.00
CA VAL A 54 0.61 -18.99 9.44
C VAL A 54 0.60 -20.35 10.11
N LYS A 55 -0.12 -21.34 9.55
CA LYS A 55 -0.21 -22.70 10.09
C LYS A 55 1.15 -23.36 10.26
N LYS A 56 2.03 -23.25 9.26
CA LYS A 56 3.38 -23.83 9.30
C LYS A 56 4.29 -23.18 10.34
N ASN A 57 4.05 -21.90 10.67
CA ASN A 57 4.95 -21.11 11.51
C ASN A 57 4.44 -20.87 12.94
N MET A 58 3.18 -21.19 13.26
CA MET A 58 2.59 -20.86 14.56
C MET A 58 2.96 -21.82 15.69
N LEU A 59 3.30 -23.06 15.43
CA LEU A 59 3.67 -24.05 16.47
C LEU A 59 2.60 -24.17 17.59
N LEU A 60 1.32 -24.21 17.21
CA LEU A 60 0.19 -24.30 18.15
C LEU A 60 0.05 -25.72 18.68
N THR A 61 -0.25 -25.86 19.97
CA THR A 61 -0.80 -27.10 20.53
C THR A 61 -2.22 -27.31 19.98
N GLU A 62 -2.76 -28.53 20.09
CA GLU A 62 -4.13 -28.83 19.67
C GLU A 62 -5.16 -27.92 20.36
N SER A 63 -5.00 -27.75 21.66
CA SER A 63 -5.88 -26.92 22.47
C SER A 63 -5.78 -25.41 22.12
N GLU A 64 -4.61 -24.89 21.80
CA GLU A 64 -4.43 -23.51 21.30
C GLU A 64 -5.03 -23.37 19.91
N SER A 65 -4.81 -24.34 19.04
CA SER A 65 -5.32 -24.36 17.66
C SER A 65 -6.84 -24.23 17.63
N ALA A 66 -7.56 -24.98 18.46
CA ALA A 66 -9.01 -24.92 18.56
C ALA A 66 -9.54 -23.52 18.93
N ARG A 67 -8.80 -22.76 19.74
CA ARG A 67 -9.16 -21.39 20.15
C ARG A 67 -8.65 -20.31 19.20
N PHE A 68 -7.48 -20.53 18.59
CA PHE A 68 -6.81 -19.55 17.72
C PHE A 68 -7.54 -19.38 16.37
N TRP A 69 -7.84 -20.47 15.67
CA TRP A 69 -8.34 -20.40 14.30
C TRP A 69 -9.66 -19.65 14.13
N PRO A 70 -10.65 -19.80 15.03
CA PRO A 70 -11.87 -18.98 14.95
C PRO A 70 -11.59 -17.48 15.08
N LEU A 71 -10.65 -17.08 15.94
CA LEU A 71 -10.23 -15.68 16.08
C LEU A 71 -9.46 -15.19 14.86
N TYR A 72 -8.60 -16.04 14.29
CA TYR A 72 -7.90 -15.74 13.05
C TYR A 72 -8.89 -15.48 11.90
N ASP A 73 -9.90 -16.32 11.73
CA ASP A 73 -10.88 -16.15 10.65
C ASP A 73 -11.69 -14.85 10.82
N GLN A 74 -12.09 -14.50 12.03
CA GLN A 74 -12.74 -13.22 12.34
C GLN A 74 -11.81 -12.03 12.07
N TYR A 75 -10.56 -12.09 12.54
CA TYR A 75 -9.54 -11.09 12.28
C TYR A 75 -9.36 -10.86 10.78
N ARG A 76 -9.21 -11.93 10.00
CA ARG A 76 -9.04 -11.82 8.54
C ARG A 76 -10.25 -11.21 7.85
N ALA A 77 -11.46 -11.53 8.30
CA ALA A 77 -12.67 -10.93 7.76
C ALA A 77 -12.71 -9.40 7.96
N GLU A 78 -12.30 -8.91 9.14
CA GLU A 78 -12.25 -7.47 9.44
C GLU A 78 -11.11 -6.78 8.68
N ILE A 79 -9.90 -7.34 8.66
CA ILE A 79 -8.75 -6.80 7.90
C ILE A 79 -9.05 -6.76 6.40
N ASN A 80 -9.77 -7.73 5.86
CA ASN A 80 -10.14 -7.73 4.45
C ASN A 80 -11.03 -6.53 4.08
N LYS A 81 -11.98 -6.13 4.95
CA LYS A 81 -12.80 -4.92 4.74
C LYS A 81 -11.96 -3.65 4.67
N VAL A 82 -10.96 -3.53 5.55
CA VAL A 82 -9.99 -2.42 5.51
C VAL A 82 -9.16 -2.47 4.22
N GLY A 83 -8.76 -3.66 3.82
CA GLY A 83 -8.05 -3.88 2.55
C GLY A 83 -8.89 -3.50 1.31
N ASP A 84 -10.20 -3.70 1.34
CA ASP A 84 -11.10 -3.29 0.24
C ASP A 84 -11.20 -1.76 0.15
N ARG A 85 -11.30 -1.07 1.30
CA ARG A 85 -11.23 0.40 1.34
C ARG A 85 -9.90 0.92 0.80
N ARG A 86 -8.78 0.27 1.17
CA ARG A 86 -7.45 0.62 0.65
C ARG A 86 -7.38 0.43 -0.87
N THR A 87 -7.92 -0.65 -1.40
CA THR A 87 -7.97 -0.89 -2.86
C THR A 87 -8.74 0.22 -3.54
N LYS A 88 -9.94 0.56 -3.03
CA LYS A 88 -10.73 1.67 -3.55
C LYS A 88 -9.97 3.01 -3.50
N LEU A 89 -9.30 3.32 -2.40
CA LEU A 89 -8.49 4.53 -2.26
C LEU A 89 -7.41 4.62 -3.36
N ILE A 90 -6.70 3.51 -3.61
CA ILE A 90 -5.64 3.44 -4.63
C ILE A 90 -6.22 3.63 -6.03
N THR A 91 -7.38 3.02 -6.32
CA THR A 91 -8.04 3.17 -7.64
C THR A 91 -8.60 4.57 -7.84
N ASP A 92 -9.21 5.18 -6.80
CA ASP A 92 -9.68 6.58 -6.85
C ASP A 92 -8.50 7.55 -7.10
N TYR A 93 -7.37 7.33 -6.41
CA TYR A 93 -6.15 8.08 -6.63
C TYR A 93 -5.65 7.94 -8.08
N ALA A 94 -5.53 6.72 -8.59
CA ALA A 94 -5.04 6.45 -9.93
C ALA A 94 -5.91 7.12 -11.01
N ALA A 95 -7.24 7.10 -10.83
CA ALA A 95 -8.19 7.70 -11.77
C ALA A 95 -8.09 9.24 -11.83
N ASN A 96 -7.74 9.90 -10.72
CA ASN A 96 -7.79 11.36 -10.60
C ASN A 96 -6.41 12.04 -10.60
N ARG A 97 -5.32 11.30 -10.64
CA ARG A 97 -3.96 11.81 -10.38
C ARG A 97 -3.53 13.01 -11.25
N ASN A 98 -3.95 13.03 -12.53
CA ASN A 98 -3.54 14.08 -13.48
C ASN A 98 -4.34 15.39 -13.36
N ALA A 99 -5.47 15.37 -12.66
CA ALA A 99 -6.37 16.51 -12.48
C ALA A 99 -6.89 16.61 -11.04
N MET A 100 -6.10 16.15 -10.07
CA MET A 100 -6.49 16.10 -8.67
C MET A 100 -6.59 17.51 -8.09
N SER A 101 -7.75 17.87 -7.56
CA SER A 101 -7.93 19.13 -6.82
C SER A 101 -7.32 19.03 -5.41
N GLU A 102 -7.05 20.19 -4.80
CA GLU A 102 -6.59 20.27 -3.40
C GLU A 102 -7.56 19.57 -2.42
N ASP A 103 -8.87 19.74 -2.61
CA ASP A 103 -9.89 19.11 -1.78
C ASP A 103 -9.86 17.58 -1.94
N GLU A 104 -9.70 17.09 -3.14
CA GLU A 104 -9.60 15.64 -3.41
C GLU A 104 -8.31 15.05 -2.83
N ALA A 105 -7.18 15.74 -2.97
CA ALA A 105 -5.91 15.33 -2.36
C ALA A 105 -6.04 15.27 -0.82
N ALA A 106 -6.67 16.27 -0.21
CA ALA A 106 -6.92 16.30 1.22
C ALA A 106 -7.86 15.15 1.66
N ARG A 107 -8.94 14.89 0.91
CA ARG A 107 -9.88 13.79 1.17
C ARG A 107 -9.18 12.43 1.12
N LEU A 108 -8.44 12.15 0.06
CA LEU A 108 -7.73 10.88 -0.11
C LEU A 108 -6.66 10.67 0.96
N THR A 109 -5.95 11.73 1.33
CA THR A 109 -4.94 11.69 2.40
C THR A 109 -5.57 11.38 3.75
N LYS A 110 -6.69 12.03 4.08
CA LYS A 110 -7.45 11.77 5.31
C LYS A 110 -7.96 10.33 5.36
N GLU A 111 -8.53 9.84 4.27
CA GLU A 111 -9.02 8.45 4.18
C GLU A 111 -7.86 7.45 4.33
N ARG A 112 -6.69 7.73 3.75
CA ARG A 112 -5.50 6.90 3.93
C ARG A 112 -5.12 6.76 5.40
N PHE A 113 -5.09 7.87 6.15
CA PHE A 113 -4.78 7.81 7.58
C PHE A 113 -5.85 7.05 8.37
N GLN A 114 -7.14 7.27 8.05
CA GLN A 114 -8.23 6.54 8.71
C GLN A 114 -8.13 5.03 8.50
N ILE A 115 -7.82 4.59 7.27
CA ILE A 115 -7.58 3.18 6.96
C ILE A 115 -6.43 2.59 7.81
N GLN A 116 -5.35 3.35 8.02
CA GLN A 116 -4.23 2.90 8.84
C GLN A 116 -4.61 2.80 10.33
N HIS A 117 -5.36 3.77 10.85
CA HIS A 117 -5.87 3.73 12.23
C HIS A 117 -6.82 2.54 12.44
N ASP A 118 -7.81 2.37 11.57
CA ASP A 118 -8.77 1.26 11.67
C ASP A 118 -8.05 -0.10 11.62
N LYS A 119 -7.01 -0.24 10.77
CA LYS A 119 -6.19 -1.45 10.73
C LYS A 119 -5.50 -1.71 12.06
N LEU A 120 -4.89 -0.68 12.65
CA LEU A 120 -4.18 -0.79 13.93
C LEU A 120 -5.13 -1.15 15.06
N ASP A 121 -6.29 -0.51 15.13
CA ASP A 121 -7.31 -0.79 16.15
C ASP A 121 -7.79 -2.24 16.09
N ILE A 122 -8.02 -2.77 14.88
CA ILE A 122 -8.36 -4.18 14.68
C ILE A 122 -7.21 -5.08 15.16
N GLN A 123 -5.97 -4.78 14.78
CA GLN A 123 -4.79 -5.55 15.19
C GLN A 123 -4.65 -5.59 16.71
N GLU A 124 -4.76 -4.46 17.40
CA GLU A 124 -4.68 -4.38 18.86
C GLU A 124 -5.84 -5.15 19.55
N SER A 125 -7.05 -5.00 19.02
CA SER A 125 -8.22 -5.72 19.53
C SER A 125 -8.02 -7.24 19.46
N TYR A 126 -7.57 -7.73 18.30
CA TYR A 126 -7.36 -9.17 18.11
C TYR A 126 -6.11 -9.69 18.81
N TYR A 127 -5.06 -8.88 18.95
CA TYR A 127 -3.93 -9.23 19.82
C TYR A 127 -4.42 -9.56 21.25
N LYS A 128 -5.24 -8.69 21.84
CA LYS A 128 -5.82 -8.89 23.18
C LYS A 128 -6.70 -10.12 23.26
N LYS A 129 -7.49 -10.42 22.22
CA LYS A 129 -8.35 -11.63 22.17
C LYS A 129 -7.50 -12.90 22.03
N MET A 130 -6.51 -12.89 21.12
CA MET A 130 -5.65 -14.06 20.87
C MET A 130 -4.71 -14.35 22.06
N SER A 131 -4.15 -13.32 22.71
CA SER A 131 -3.30 -13.52 23.89
C SER A 131 -4.07 -14.15 25.05
N LYS A 132 -5.33 -13.74 25.27
CA LYS A 132 -6.21 -14.36 26.28
C LYS A 132 -6.60 -15.80 25.93
N ALA A 133 -6.79 -16.08 24.63
CA ALA A 133 -7.19 -17.41 24.17
C ALA A 133 -6.03 -18.42 24.13
N THR A 134 -4.79 -17.93 23.96
CA THR A 134 -3.58 -18.77 23.83
C THR A 134 -2.53 -18.34 24.86
N SER A 135 -1.60 -17.49 24.46
CA SER A 135 -0.59 -16.83 25.30
C SER A 135 -0.10 -15.56 24.63
N GLU A 136 0.51 -14.65 25.39
CA GLU A 136 1.16 -13.44 24.86
C GLU A 136 2.23 -13.79 23.79
N ARG A 137 3.01 -14.84 24.05
CA ARG A 137 4.05 -15.30 23.11
C ARG A 137 3.44 -15.81 21.80
N THR A 138 2.35 -16.57 21.88
CA THR A 138 1.64 -17.11 20.70
C THR A 138 1.00 -16.00 19.90
N ALA A 139 0.33 -15.06 20.56
CA ALA A 139 -0.24 -13.87 19.89
C ALA A 139 0.83 -13.01 19.24
N ALA A 140 1.91 -12.69 19.96
CA ALA A 140 3.03 -11.90 19.41
C ALA A 140 3.66 -12.59 18.19
N ARG A 141 3.83 -13.91 18.21
CA ARG A 141 4.33 -14.68 17.07
C ARG A 141 3.43 -14.52 15.85
N PHE A 142 2.11 -14.63 16.05
CA PHE A 142 1.15 -14.43 14.97
C PHE A 142 1.28 -13.04 14.34
N PHE A 143 1.25 -11.98 15.14
CA PHE A 143 1.33 -10.62 14.61
C PHE A 143 2.69 -10.31 13.97
N HIS A 144 3.75 -10.96 14.41
CA HIS A 144 5.05 -10.85 13.73
C HIS A 144 5.02 -11.51 12.34
N ILE A 145 4.40 -12.68 12.20
CA ILE A 145 4.22 -13.35 10.89
C ILE A 145 3.32 -12.50 10.00
N ASP A 146 2.18 -12.04 10.52
CA ASP A 146 1.20 -11.22 9.80
C ASP A 146 1.82 -9.91 9.27
N SER A 147 2.61 -9.23 10.11
CA SER A 147 3.36 -8.02 9.75
C SER A 147 4.36 -8.25 8.60
N LYS A 148 5.07 -9.38 8.58
CA LYS A 148 5.98 -9.71 7.47
C LYS A 148 5.24 -9.96 6.16
N LEU A 149 4.09 -10.63 6.21
CA LEU A 149 3.26 -10.86 5.04
C LEU A 149 2.65 -9.56 4.51
N ASP A 150 2.23 -8.67 5.41
CA ASP A 150 1.74 -7.35 5.03
C ASP A 150 2.84 -6.49 4.39
N ALA A 151 4.06 -6.50 4.95
CA ALA A 151 5.19 -5.78 4.39
C ALA A 151 5.56 -6.24 2.97
N ALA A 152 5.46 -7.54 2.68
CA ALA A 152 5.68 -8.06 1.33
C ALA A 152 4.62 -7.54 0.33
N ILE A 153 3.33 -7.51 0.74
CA ILE A 153 2.25 -6.95 -0.08
C ILE A 153 2.47 -5.44 -0.27
N ASP A 154 2.82 -4.73 0.78
CA ASP A 154 3.03 -3.28 0.73
C ASP A 154 4.19 -2.91 -0.19
N ALA A 155 5.29 -3.68 -0.18
CA ALA A 155 6.42 -3.48 -1.09
C ALA A 155 6.02 -3.67 -2.56
N GLU A 156 5.24 -4.72 -2.86
CA GLU A 156 4.74 -4.98 -4.22
C GLU A 156 3.79 -3.89 -4.70
N LEU A 157 2.90 -3.41 -3.83
CA LEU A 157 1.99 -2.30 -4.16
C LEU A 157 2.76 -0.99 -4.36
N ALA A 158 3.75 -0.69 -3.50
CA ALA A 158 4.56 0.51 -3.61
C ALA A 158 5.34 0.57 -4.92
N ALA A 159 5.80 -0.58 -5.43
CA ALA A 159 6.50 -0.65 -6.72
C ALA A 159 5.59 -0.36 -7.92
N ARG A 160 4.26 -0.48 -7.76
CA ARG A 160 3.28 -0.30 -8.84
C ARG A 160 2.53 1.04 -8.80
N ILE A 161 2.51 1.72 -7.66
CA ILE A 161 1.77 2.97 -7.47
C ILE A 161 2.73 4.15 -7.62
N PRO A 162 2.55 5.04 -8.61
CA PRO A 162 3.41 6.21 -8.78
C PRO A 162 3.12 7.28 -7.71
N LEU A 163 4.05 8.23 -7.62
CA LEU A 163 3.89 9.40 -6.76
C LEU A 163 2.87 10.39 -7.36
N VAL A 164 2.31 11.25 -6.50
CA VAL A 164 1.59 12.47 -6.89
C VAL A 164 2.60 13.45 -7.47
N TYR A 165 2.28 14.06 -8.59
CA TYR A 165 3.04 15.17 -9.17
C TYR A 165 2.32 16.48 -8.96
#